data_fcecbe2a9feb3f9afb8f4cae2412a89d
#
_entry.id   fcecbe2a9feb3f9afb8f4cae2412a89d
#
_cell.length_a   1.000
_cell.length_b   1.000
_cell.length_c   1.000
_cell.angle_alpha   90.00
_cell.angle_beta   90.00
_cell.angle_gamma   90.00
#
_symmetry.space_group_name_H-M   'P 1'
#
loop_
_entity.id
_entity.type
_entity.pdbx_description
1 polymer ?
#
loop_
_entity_poly.entity_id
_entity_poly.type
_entity_poly.pdbx_seq_one_letter_code
_entity_poly.pdbx_strand_id
1 'polypeptide(L)'
;MDGAAKKYIMLAFIVLTLSSAVYLGWLNDQNTQTPDTESIPFGVEKGYRLRDVEVTGLDGKPVLFSDYRGSILVVDFMAPWCSPCKEQIKVLIQLSQRTDVEILSINVDPEYNSTYLTRFRDDEEMTWTLTSSADAAVEYKVTAIPLILVADRDGVIRYKGYYTTLTNFQQIIDEIG
;
A
#
# COMPACT_ATOMS: atom_id res chain seq x y z
N MET A 1 -47.97 -44.44 27.03
CA MET A 1 -46.68 -44.16 26.35
C MET A 1 -45.61 -44.39 27.37
N ASP A 2 -44.82 -45.44 27.21
CA ASP A 2 -43.84 -45.91 28.18
C ASP A 2 -42.70 -44.90 28.38
N GLY A 3 -42.24 -44.86 29.62
CA GLY A 3 -41.15 -43.87 30.01
C GLY A 3 -39.89 -43.99 29.16
N ALA A 4 -39.63 -45.15 28.56
CA ALA A 4 -38.54 -45.41 27.65
C ALA A 4 -38.71 -44.61 26.31
N ALA A 5 -39.91 -44.58 25.74
CA ALA A 5 -40.22 -43.86 24.52
C ALA A 5 -40.04 -42.34 24.68
N LYS A 6 -40.44 -41.78 25.82
CA LYS A 6 -40.20 -40.34 26.13
C LYS A 6 -38.71 -40.01 26.24
N LYS A 7 -37.90 -40.92 26.81
CA LYS A 7 -36.46 -40.75 26.96
C LYS A 7 -35.74 -40.74 25.60
N TYR A 8 -36.13 -41.60 24.66
CA TYR A 8 -35.54 -41.64 23.33
C TYR A 8 -35.97 -40.44 22.47
N ILE A 9 -37.22 -39.96 22.60
CA ILE A 9 -37.67 -38.74 21.89
C ILE A 9 -36.90 -37.52 22.42
N MET A 10 -36.68 -37.40 23.72
CA MET A 10 -35.90 -36.30 24.32
C MET A 10 -34.44 -36.32 23.88
N LEU A 11 -33.81 -37.50 23.84
CA LEU A 11 -32.46 -37.67 23.32
C LEU A 11 -32.35 -37.32 21.82
N ALA A 12 -33.31 -37.70 21.00
CA ALA A 12 -33.34 -37.35 19.58
C ALA A 12 -33.44 -35.83 19.36
N PHE A 13 -34.27 -35.15 20.18
CA PHE A 13 -34.35 -33.67 20.12
C PHE A 13 -33.05 -32.98 20.52
N ILE A 14 -32.35 -33.45 21.53
CA ILE A 14 -31.07 -32.91 21.98
C ILE A 14 -30.01 -33.09 20.87
N VAL A 15 -29.93 -34.25 20.24
CA VAL A 15 -28.99 -34.50 19.14
C VAL A 15 -29.28 -33.62 17.94
N LEU A 16 -30.58 -33.45 17.58
CA LEU A 16 -30.97 -32.57 16.47
C LEU A 16 -30.66 -31.10 16.70
N THR A 17 -30.86 -30.62 17.96
CA THR A 17 -30.55 -29.22 18.29
C THR A 17 -29.04 -28.97 18.37
N LEU A 18 -28.25 -29.91 18.86
CA LEU A 18 -26.79 -29.82 18.89
C LEU A 18 -26.19 -29.87 17.47
N SER A 19 -26.73 -30.75 16.62
CA SER A 19 -26.27 -30.83 15.22
C SER A 19 -26.61 -29.57 14.42
N SER A 20 -27.77 -28.95 14.65
CA SER A 20 -28.14 -27.69 14.01
C SER A 20 -27.29 -26.51 14.47
N ALA A 21 -26.95 -26.45 15.76
CA ALA A 21 -26.09 -25.41 16.31
C ALA A 21 -24.66 -25.50 15.73
N VAL A 22 -24.12 -26.72 15.63
CA VAL A 22 -22.79 -26.97 15.03
C VAL A 22 -22.81 -26.63 13.53
N TYR A 23 -23.89 -27.01 12.81
CA TYR A 23 -24.03 -26.71 11.39
C TYR A 23 -24.15 -25.20 11.13
N LEU A 24 -24.93 -24.47 11.94
CA LEU A 24 -25.04 -23.01 11.84
C LEU A 24 -23.74 -22.32 12.22
N GLY A 25 -23.01 -22.84 13.21
CA GLY A 25 -21.67 -22.36 13.56
C GLY A 25 -20.67 -22.52 12.41
N TRP A 26 -20.70 -23.68 11.74
CA TRP A 26 -19.86 -23.97 10.59
C TRP A 26 -20.22 -23.09 9.37
N LEU A 27 -21.52 -22.83 9.11
CA LEU A 27 -21.96 -21.91 8.05
C LEU A 27 -21.54 -20.47 8.32
N ASN A 28 -21.55 -20.05 9.57
CA ASN A 28 -21.14 -18.69 9.95
C ASN A 28 -19.61 -18.50 9.83
N ASP A 29 -18.83 -19.54 10.11
CA ASP A 29 -17.37 -19.53 9.97
C ASP A 29 -16.92 -19.43 8.51
N GLN A 30 -17.67 -20.00 7.59
CA GLN A 30 -17.43 -19.91 6.13
C GLN A 30 -17.67 -18.50 5.57
N ASN A 31 -18.41 -17.63 6.28
CA ASN A 31 -18.81 -16.32 5.78
C ASN A 31 -17.93 -15.17 6.33
N THR A 32 -16.95 -15.48 7.17
CA THR A 32 -16.02 -14.50 7.77
C THR A 32 -14.61 -14.59 7.16
N GLN A 33 -14.46 -15.09 5.94
CA GLN A 33 -13.18 -14.91 5.23
C GLN A 33 -13.06 -13.43 4.85
N THR A 34 -12.46 -12.63 5.75
CA THR A 34 -11.73 -11.45 5.33
C THR A 34 -10.75 -11.92 4.25
N PRO A 35 -10.67 -11.26 3.09
CA PRO A 35 -9.67 -11.64 2.09
C PRO A 35 -8.30 -11.60 2.78
N ASP A 36 -7.67 -12.77 2.91
CA ASP A 36 -6.34 -12.89 3.50
C ASP A 36 -5.43 -11.93 2.74
N THR A 37 -4.88 -10.96 3.45
CA THR A 37 -3.91 -9.99 2.90
C THR A 37 -2.74 -10.72 2.21
N GLU A 38 -2.50 -11.96 2.59
CA GLU A 38 -1.50 -12.85 2.00
C GLU A 38 -1.87 -13.33 0.57
N SER A 39 -3.15 -13.28 0.17
CA SER A 39 -3.62 -13.70 -1.16
C SER A 39 -3.53 -12.59 -2.24
N ILE A 40 -3.25 -11.33 -1.85
CA ILE A 40 -3.13 -10.23 -2.81
C ILE A 40 -1.81 -10.39 -3.57
N PRO A 41 -1.84 -10.57 -4.90
CA PRO A 41 -0.62 -10.76 -5.68
C PRO A 41 0.21 -9.48 -5.76
N PHE A 42 1.51 -9.62 -5.95
CA PHE A 42 2.41 -8.51 -6.21
C PHE A 42 2.22 -7.98 -7.63
N GLY A 43 2.28 -6.68 -7.79
CA GLY A 43 2.12 -6.03 -9.09
C GLY A 43 2.33 -4.53 -9.04
N VAL A 44 2.00 -3.87 -10.15
CA VAL A 44 2.26 -2.44 -10.36
C VAL A 44 0.99 -1.63 -10.63
N GLU A 45 -0.16 -2.27 -10.52
CA GLU A 45 -1.47 -1.64 -10.75
C GLU A 45 -2.29 -1.56 -9.47
N LYS A 46 -3.32 -0.71 -9.48
CA LYS A 46 -4.27 -0.60 -8.36
C LYS A 46 -4.84 -1.96 -7.99
N GLY A 47 -4.89 -2.27 -6.71
CA GLY A 47 -5.37 -3.54 -6.16
C GLY A 47 -4.30 -4.61 -5.98
N TYR A 48 -3.09 -4.40 -6.50
CA TYR A 48 -1.95 -5.28 -6.27
C TYR A 48 -1.11 -4.78 -5.10
N ARG A 49 -0.38 -5.69 -4.47
CA ARG A 49 0.62 -5.32 -3.46
C ARG A 49 1.88 -4.81 -4.17
N LEU A 50 2.46 -3.71 -3.67
CA LEU A 50 3.75 -3.22 -4.13
C LEU A 50 4.79 -4.34 -4.09
N ARG A 51 5.43 -4.60 -5.25
CA ARG A 51 6.57 -5.49 -5.34
C ARG A 51 7.80 -4.77 -4.81
N ASP A 52 8.56 -5.43 -3.95
CA ASP A 52 9.84 -4.92 -3.54
C ASP A 52 10.78 -4.82 -4.74
N VAL A 53 11.24 -3.62 -4.98
CA VAL A 53 12.37 -3.33 -5.86
C VAL A 53 13.39 -2.64 -4.97
N GLU A 54 14.60 -3.18 -4.94
CA GLU A 54 15.68 -2.54 -4.23
C GLU A 54 16.03 -1.23 -4.92
N VAL A 55 15.92 -0.13 -4.19
CA VAL A 55 16.38 1.19 -4.64
C VAL A 55 17.49 1.66 -3.72
N THR A 56 18.44 2.40 -4.26
CA THR A 56 19.58 2.87 -3.47
C THR A 56 19.31 4.26 -2.93
N GLY A 57 19.31 4.40 -1.61
CA GLY A 57 19.26 5.70 -0.94
C GLY A 57 20.46 6.57 -1.27
N LEU A 58 20.36 7.88 -1.08
CA LEU A 58 21.46 8.82 -1.33
C LEU A 58 22.66 8.59 -0.42
N ASP A 59 22.47 7.89 0.70
CA ASP A 59 23.52 7.46 1.63
C ASP A 59 24.16 6.11 1.23
N GLY A 60 23.77 5.55 0.09
CA GLY A 60 24.27 4.28 -0.44
C GLY A 60 23.61 3.04 0.17
N LYS A 61 22.63 3.17 1.05
CA LYS A 61 21.94 2.04 1.65
C LYS A 61 20.76 1.58 0.78
N PRO A 62 20.45 0.27 0.78
CA PRO A 62 19.24 -0.22 0.14
C PRO A 62 17.99 0.28 0.90
N VAL A 63 16.94 0.56 0.14
CA VAL A 63 15.60 0.90 0.61
C VAL A 63 14.62 -0.02 -0.10
N LEU A 64 13.73 -0.66 0.65
CA LEU A 64 12.69 -1.52 0.12
C LEU A 64 11.31 -0.90 0.35
N PHE A 65 10.36 -1.16 -0.53
CA PHE A 65 8.99 -0.68 -0.31
C PHE A 65 8.34 -1.35 0.90
N SER A 66 8.76 -2.57 1.25
CA SER A 66 8.33 -3.28 2.45
C SER A 66 8.78 -2.61 3.75
N ASP A 67 9.82 -1.78 3.72
CA ASP A 67 10.27 -1.03 4.91
C ASP A 67 9.21 -0.02 5.40
N TYR A 68 8.27 0.34 4.54
CA TYR A 68 7.18 1.28 4.82
C TYR A 68 5.86 0.61 5.25
N ARG A 69 5.86 -0.72 5.47
CA ARG A 69 4.66 -1.42 5.97
C ARG A 69 4.22 -0.86 7.31
N GLY A 70 2.91 -0.75 7.50
CA GLY A 70 2.31 -0.12 8.68
C GLY A 70 2.00 1.37 8.51
N SER A 71 2.57 2.02 7.48
CA SER A 71 2.26 3.41 7.09
C SER A 71 1.59 3.46 5.71
N ILE A 72 0.87 4.53 5.44
CA ILE A 72 0.44 4.84 4.07
C ILE A 72 1.68 5.34 3.33
N LEU A 73 2.01 4.72 2.20
CA LEU A 73 3.18 5.09 1.40
C LEU A 73 2.77 5.80 0.12
N VAL A 74 3.32 6.99 -0.09
CA VAL A 74 3.28 7.70 -1.37
C VAL A 74 4.61 7.51 -2.08
N VAL A 75 4.59 6.86 -3.25
CA VAL A 75 5.77 6.72 -4.13
C VAL A 75 5.64 7.73 -5.25
N ASP A 76 6.68 8.54 -5.44
CA ASP A 76 6.78 9.56 -6.48
C ASP A 76 7.96 9.25 -7.41
N PHE A 77 7.68 8.81 -8.63
CA PHE A 77 8.69 8.66 -9.66
C PHE A 77 8.89 10.01 -10.38
N MET A 78 10.10 10.51 -10.33
CA MET A 78 10.41 11.87 -10.76
C MET A 78 11.80 11.99 -11.39
N ALA A 79 12.12 13.16 -11.92
CA ALA A 79 13.48 13.55 -12.30
C ALA A 79 13.70 15.06 -12.07
N PRO A 80 14.95 15.51 -11.77
CA PRO A 80 15.23 16.91 -11.46
C PRO A 80 14.90 17.92 -12.57
N TRP A 81 14.95 17.51 -13.84
CA TRP A 81 14.62 18.36 -15.00
C TRP A 81 13.11 18.46 -15.26
N CYS A 82 12.29 17.63 -14.62
CA CYS A 82 10.86 17.55 -14.86
C CYS A 82 10.11 18.69 -14.16
N SER A 83 9.66 19.68 -14.88
CA SER A 83 8.93 20.82 -14.31
C SER A 83 7.64 20.41 -13.58
N PRO A 84 6.77 19.52 -14.12
CA PRO A 84 5.60 19.06 -13.38
C PRO A 84 5.95 18.31 -12.09
N CYS A 85 7.12 17.63 -12.05
CA CYS A 85 7.58 16.95 -10.84
C CYS A 85 7.95 17.96 -9.73
N LYS A 86 8.55 19.09 -10.08
CA LYS A 86 8.82 20.16 -9.10
C LYS A 86 7.53 20.75 -8.52
N GLU A 87 6.49 20.90 -9.32
CA GLU A 87 5.18 21.31 -8.80
C GLU A 87 4.57 20.22 -7.90
N GLN A 88 4.79 18.93 -8.23
CA GLN A 88 4.37 17.83 -7.38
C GLN A 88 5.10 17.85 -6.03
N ILE A 89 6.39 18.13 -5.99
CA ILE A 89 7.17 18.25 -4.75
C ILE A 89 6.54 19.29 -3.80
N LYS A 90 6.08 20.43 -4.30
CA LYS A 90 5.40 21.46 -3.48
C LYS A 90 4.14 20.94 -2.81
N VAL A 91 3.41 20.06 -3.47
CA VAL A 91 2.25 19.38 -2.89
C VAL A 91 2.68 18.34 -1.86
N LEU A 92 3.75 17.58 -2.14
CA LEU A 92 4.28 16.58 -1.24
C LEU A 92 4.87 17.20 0.05
N ILE A 93 5.45 18.40 -0.01
CA ILE A 93 5.87 19.17 1.18
C ILE A 93 4.68 19.43 2.12
N GLN A 94 3.53 19.79 1.58
CA GLN A 94 2.33 19.99 2.39
C GLN A 94 1.80 18.65 2.93
N LEU A 95 1.86 17.60 2.13
CA LEU A 95 1.43 16.27 2.52
C LEU A 95 2.32 15.67 3.62
N SER A 96 3.64 15.93 3.58
CA SER A 96 4.62 15.43 4.56
C SER A 96 4.40 15.93 6.00
N GLN A 97 3.50 16.90 6.19
CA GLN A 97 3.08 17.32 7.53
C GLN A 97 2.14 16.32 8.22
N ARG A 98 1.62 15.33 7.48
CA ARG A 98 0.83 14.24 8.06
C ARG A 98 1.77 13.19 8.67
N THR A 99 1.42 12.71 9.87
CA THR A 99 2.23 11.71 10.61
C THR A 99 1.90 10.26 10.25
N ASP A 100 0.83 10.05 9.48
CA ASP A 100 0.35 8.73 9.04
C ASP A 100 0.78 8.39 7.60
N VAL A 101 1.54 9.28 6.96
CA VAL A 101 1.99 9.16 5.57
C VAL A 101 3.52 9.20 5.51
N GLU A 102 4.08 8.23 4.83
CA GLU A 102 5.49 8.20 4.42
C GLU A 102 5.59 8.50 2.92
N ILE A 103 6.65 9.18 2.53
CA ILE A 103 6.90 9.53 1.13
C ILE A 103 8.25 8.96 0.70
N LEU A 104 8.28 8.38 -0.49
CA LEU A 104 9.49 7.89 -1.15
C LEU A 104 9.54 8.45 -2.57
N SER A 105 10.46 9.37 -2.85
CA SER A 105 10.71 9.84 -4.22
C SER A 105 11.83 9.02 -4.85
N ILE A 106 11.64 8.64 -6.12
CA ILE A 106 12.58 7.84 -6.89
C ILE A 106 12.95 8.61 -8.15
N ASN A 107 14.20 9.07 -8.20
CA ASN A 107 14.73 9.61 -9.45
C ASN A 107 14.89 8.48 -10.48
N VAL A 108 14.27 8.66 -11.64
CA VAL A 108 14.28 7.67 -12.74
C VAL A 108 15.39 7.90 -13.76
N ASP A 109 16.09 9.03 -13.66
CA ASP A 109 17.12 9.42 -14.61
C ASP A 109 18.53 9.10 -14.08
N PRO A 110 19.23 8.11 -14.67
CA PRO A 110 20.55 7.68 -14.18
C PRO A 110 21.66 8.71 -14.40
N GLU A 111 21.43 9.77 -15.16
CA GLU A 111 22.41 10.86 -15.38
C GLU A 111 22.72 11.65 -14.10
N TYR A 112 21.81 11.59 -13.10
CA TYR A 112 21.96 12.32 -11.84
C TYR A 112 22.54 11.44 -10.73
N ASN A 113 23.78 11.76 -10.33
CA ASN A 113 24.45 11.07 -9.23
C ASN A 113 23.92 11.49 -7.85
N SER A 114 24.30 10.74 -6.82
CA SER A 114 23.86 10.98 -5.43
C SER A 114 24.22 12.36 -4.89
N THR A 115 25.39 12.92 -5.29
CA THR A 115 25.82 14.27 -4.86
C THR A 115 24.89 15.35 -5.42
N TYR A 116 24.50 15.23 -6.70
CA TYR A 116 23.54 16.15 -7.31
C TYR A 116 22.15 16.00 -6.65
N LEU A 117 21.69 14.77 -6.49
CA LEU A 117 20.37 14.50 -5.90
C LEU A 117 20.28 14.96 -4.44
N THR A 118 21.37 14.90 -3.67
CA THR A 118 21.42 15.44 -2.31
C THR A 118 21.19 16.95 -2.31
N ARG A 119 21.87 17.68 -3.20
CA ARG A 119 21.67 19.13 -3.32
C ARG A 119 20.25 19.45 -3.81
N PHE A 120 19.77 18.73 -4.81
CA PHE A 120 18.41 18.90 -5.33
C PHE A 120 17.36 18.70 -4.23
N ARG A 121 17.49 17.64 -3.43
CA ARG A 121 16.61 17.37 -2.27
C ARG A 121 16.60 18.56 -1.31
N ASP A 122 17.80 19.07 -0.97
CA ASP A 122 17.97 20.16 -0.01
C ASP A 122 17.43 21.49 -0.60
N ASP A 123 17.68 21.77 -1.88
CA ASP A 123 17.21 22.98 -2.59
C ASP A 123 15.67 23.00 -2.75
N GLU A 124 15.06 21.84 -2.95
CA GLU A 124 13.59 21.68 -3.06
C GLU A 124 12.93 21.41 -1.69
N GLU A 125 13.66 21.52 -0.58
CA GLU A 125 13.16 21.36 0.80
C GLU A 125 12.46 20.00 1.06
N MET A 126 12.89 18.94 0.38
CA MET A 126 12.34 17.60 0.55
C MET A 126 12.83 16.98 1.87
N THR A 127 11.93 16.74 2.81
CA THR A 127 12.25 16.20 4.15
C THR A 127 12.13 14.67 4.24
N TRP A 128 11.76 14.01 3.15
CA TRP A 128 11.58 12.56 3.05
C TRP A 128 12.70 11.89 2.24
N THR A 129 12.62 10.59 2.09
CA THR A 129 13.62 9.79 1.37
C THR A 129 13.56 10.04 -0.13
N LEU A 130 14.71 10.45 -0.70
CA LEU A 130 14.95 10.48 -2.14
C LEU A 130 15.95 9.38 -2.49
N THR A 131 15.64 8.61 -3.51
CA THR A 131 16.47 7.52 -4.04
C THR A 131 16.68 7.68 -5.54
N SER A 132 17.46 6.79 -6.14
CA SER A 132 17.62 6.72 -7.59
C SER A 132 17.58 5.27 -8.06
N SER A 133 16.72 4.99 -9.04
CA SER A 133 16.64 3.67 -9.66
C SER A 133 15.94 3.72 -11.02
N ALA A 134 16.70 3.56 -12.09
CA ALA A 134 16.14 3.35 -13.42
C ALA A 134 15.42 1.99 -13.53
N ASP A 135 15.91 0.97 -12.81
CA ASP A 135 15.31 -0.37 -12.79
C ASP A 135 13.92 -0.36 -12.15
N ALA A 136 13.74 0.43 -11.08
CA ALA A 136 12.41 0.63 -10.48
C ALA A 136 11.44 1.28 -11.48
N ALA A 137 11.90 2.23 -12.28
CA ALA A 137 11.08 2.85 -13.32
C ALA A 137 10.63 1.83 -14.39
N VAL A 138 11.52 0.92 -14.78
CA VAL A 138 11.20 -0.17 -15.73
C VAL A 138 10.20 -1.14 -15.10
N GLU A 139 10.45 -1.61 -13.89
CA GLU A 139 9.57 -2.56 -13.18
C GLU A 139 8.16 -2.00 -13.00
N TYR A 140 8.05 -0.72 -12.60
CA TYR A 140 6.77 -0.05 -12.38
C TYR A 140 6.16 0.52 -13.65
N LYS A 141 6.76 0.24 -14.83
CA LYS A 141 6.29 0.67 -16.15
C LYS A 141 6.04 2.18 -16.22
N VAL A 142 6.99 2.95 -15.70
CA VAL A 142 6.92 4.41 -15.71
C VAL A 142 7.10 4.90 -17.15
N THR A 143 6.02 5.39 -17.75
CA THR A 143 6.02 5.90 -19.13
C THR A 143 5.98 7.42 -19.19
N ALA A 144 5.63 8.07 -18.08
CA ALA A 144 5.64 9.53 -17.93
C ALA A 144 5.82 9.87 -16.45
N ILE A 145 6.38 11.05 -16.17
CA ILE A 145 6.60 11.56 -14.80
C ILE A 145 5.95 12.96 -14.63
N PRO A 146 5.51 13.30 -13.41
CA PRO A 146 5.53 12.47 -12.21
C PRO A 146 4.57 11.28 -12.34
N LEU A 147 4.96 10.10 -11.85
CA LEU A 147 4.03 8.99 -11.62
C LEU A 147 3.89 8.80 -10.11
N ILE A 148 2.67 8.86 -9.62
CA ILE A 148 2.34 8.74 -8.22
C ILE A 148 1.65 7.40 -7.96
N LEU A 149 2.15 6.67 -6.96
CA LEU A 149 1.43 5.54 -6.36
C LEU A 149 1.09 5.89 -4.91
N VAL A 150 -0.10 5.49 -4.45
CA VAL A 150 -0.43 5.51 -3.02
C VAL A 150 -0.78 4.09 -2.61
N ALA A 151 -0.07 3.57 -1.62
CA ALA A 151 -0.32 2.27 -1.04
C ALA A 151 -0.80 2.40 0.40
N ASP A 152 -1.69 1.50 0.81
CA ASP A 152 -2.14 1.40 2.19
C ASP A 152 -1.07 0.76 3.10
N ARG A 153 -1.40 0.60 4.40
CA ARG A 153 -0.50 0.03 5.41
C ARG A 153 -0.06 -1.40 5.12
N ASP A 154 -0.86 -2.15 4.36
CA ASP A 154 -0.53 -3.51 3.89
C ASP A 154 0.29 -3.47 2.59
N GLY A 155 0.55 -2.27 2.06
CA GLY A 155 1.28 -2.01 0.82
C GLY A 155 0.49 -2.35 -0.44
N VAL A 156 -0.83 -2.37 -0.37
CA VAL A 156 -1.69 -2.54 -1.54
C VAL A 156 -1.87 -1.19 -2.22
N ILE A 157 -1.59 -1.13 -3.52
CA ILE A 157 -1.74 0.08 -4.33
C ILE A 157 -3.22 0.46 -4.39
N ARG A 158 -3.56 1.60 -3.83
CA ARG A 158 -4.92 2.16 -3.82
C ARG A 158 -5.11 3.24 -4.87
N TYR A 159 -4.02 3.87 -5.27
CA TYR A 159 -4.02 4.88 -6.32
C TYR A 159 -2.78 4.73 -7.20
N LYS A 160 -2.95 4.97 -8.50
CA LYS A 160 -1.89 5.15 -9.49
C LYS A 160 -2.32 6.25 -10.44
N GLY A 161 -1.51 7.26 -10.58
CA GLY A 161 -1.82 8.41 -11.45
C GLY A 161 -0.61 9.30 -11.65
N TYR A 162 -0.81 10.38 -12.36
CA TYR A 162 0.22 11.39 -12.62
C TYR A 162 0.15 12.51 -11.58
N TYR A 163 0.37 13.77 -11.98
CA TYR A 163 0.27 14.90 -11.07
C TYR A 163 -1.00 14.84 -10.21
N THR A 164 -0.83 14.92 -8.89
CA THR A 164 -1.92 14.74 -7.92
C THR A 164 -1.98 15.94 -6.98
N THR A 165 -3.14 16.57 -6.88
CA THR A 165 -3.34 17.73 -5.99
C THR A 165 -3.41 17.30 -4.52
N LEU A 166 -3.16 18.24 -3.61
CA LEU A 166 -3.28 17.98 -2.17
C LEU A 166 -4.68 17.47 -1.77
N THR A 167 -5.73 18.06 -2.34
CA THR A 167 -7.12 17.63 -2.09
C THR A 167 -7.34 16.19 -2.51
N ASN A 168 -6.81 15.78 -3.67
CA ASN A 168 -6.93 14.40 -4.13
C ASN A 168 -6.14 13.44 -3.20
N PHE A 169 -4.94 13.82 -2.77
CA PHE A 169 -4.20 13.02 -1.78
C PHE A 169 -4.99 12.84 -0.49
N GLN A 170 -5.53 13.94 0.05
CA GLN A 170 -6.33 13.89 1.28
C GLN A 170 -7.52 12.94 1.12
N GLN A 171 -8.27 13.06 0.02
CA GLN A 171 -9.40 12.16 -0.25
C GLN A 171 -8.96 10.69 -0.32
N ILE A 172 -7.91 10.37 -1.09
CA ILE A 172 -7.40 9.01 -1.23
C ILE A 172 -6.96 8.45 0.12
N ILE A 173 -6.23 9.24 0.92
CA ILE A 173 -5.67 8.82 2.19
C ILE A 173 -6.80 8.60 3.22
N ASP A 174 -7.79 9.49 3.26
CA ASP A 174 -8.92 9.38 4.19
C ASP A 174 -9.84 8.18 3.86
N GLU A 175 -9.84 7.70 2.60
CA GLU A 175 -10.56 6.49 2.18
C GLU A 175 -9.84 5.18 2.58
N ILE A 176 -8.53 5.22 2.83
CA ILE A 176 -7.69 4.03 3.05
C ILE A 176 -7.01 3.98 4.43
N GLY A 177 -7.21 5.05 5.23
CA GLY A 177 -6.58 5.28 6.53
C GLY A 177 -7.19 4.60 7.74
#